data_55f1640831e9a8f6fb403abdfb297487
#
_entry.id   55f1640831e9a8f6fb403abdfb297487
#
_cell.length_a   1.000
_cell.length_b   1.000
_cell.length_c   1.000
_cell.angle_alpha   90.00
_cell.angle_beta   90.00
_cell.angle_gamma   90.00
#
_symmetry.space_group_name_H-M   'P 1'
#
loop_
_entity.id
_entity.type
_entity.pdbx_description
1 polymer ?
#
loop_
_entity_poly.entity_id
_entity_poly.type
_entity_poly.pdbx_seq_one_letter_code
_entity_poly.pdbx_strand_id
1 'polypeptide(L)'
;MSIKIAPESNKISSLEVVVCRPLYTESLILDVVDTSRIEGEILNTEHVRSSIAKKLGLEHSEFIQTPRHIDGIVDVILDATQNFERTLTKERLLGWHHSLFQSGYSGYTPIDVAQYRTGGMKVISGNFGKEKIHFIAPAADKVPLEMDSFLEWINNDQEHDLVLKALIAHFWF
;
A
#
# COMPACT_ATOMS: atom_id res chain seq x y z
N MET A 1 11.08 37.42 39.23
CA MET A 1 9.78 36.73 39.27
C MET A 1 9.60 36.05 37.93
N SER A 2 10.08 34.82 37.83
CA SER A 2 10.08 34.07 36.55
C SER A 2 8.85 33.17 36.47
N ILE A 3 7.99 33.48 35.52
CA ILE A 3 6.81 32.65 35.24
C ILE A 3 7.27 31.44 34.45
N LYS A 4 7.27 30.28 35.06
CA LYS A 4 7.40 28.97 34.38
C LYS A 4 6.05 28.65 33.71
N ILE A 5 6.01 28.74 32.37
CA ILE A 5 4.92 28.19 31.59
C ILE A 5 5.19 26.67 31.49
N ALA A 6 4.35 25.88 32.15
CA ALA A 6 4.35 24.43 31.97
C ALA A 6 3.82 24.11 30.57
N PRO A 7 4.36 23.09 29.87
CA PRO A 7 3.77 22.67 28.63
C PRO A 7 2.39 22.06 28.89
N GLU A 8 1.36 22.68 28.32
CA GLU A 8 0.03 22.05 28.26
C GLU A 8 0.15 20.75 27.49
N SER A 9 0.02 19.64 28.19
CA SER A 9 -0.16 18.34 27.56
C SER A 9 -1.46 18.41 26.74
N ASN A 10 -1.32 18.29 25.43
CA ASN A 10 -2.42 18.19 24.47
C ASN A 10 -3.34 17.00 24.87
N LYS A 11 -4.28 17.24 25.75
CA LYS A 11 -5.44 16.34 25.93
C LYS A 11 -6.33 16.60 24.73
N ILE A 12 -6.17 15.79 23.69
CA ILE A 12 -7.16 15.67 22.62
C ILE A 12 -8.50 15.48 23.33
N SER A 13 -9.43 16.40 23.13
CA SER A 13 -10.72 16.36 23.81
C SER A 13 -11.46 15.07 23.39
N SER A 14 -12.25 14.51 24.29
CA SER A 14 -13.07 13.32 23.99
C SER A 14 -13.99 13.54 22.76
N LEU A 15 -14.37 14.77 22.50
CA LEU A 15 -15.14 15.19 21.32
C LEU A 15 -14.31 15.08 20.03
N GLU A 16 -13.02 15.45 20.02
CA GLU A 16 -12.15 15.30 18.85
C GLU A 16 -11.94 13.82 18.51
N VAL A 17 -11.77 12.96 19.50
CA VAL A 17 -11.67 11.51 19.29
C VAL A 17 -12.96 10.94 18.70
N VAL A 18 -14.11 11.37 19.17
CA VAL A 18 -15.44 10.88 18.73
C VAL A 18 -15.75 11.32 17.28
N VAL A 19 -15.31 12.50 16.85
CA VAL A 19 -15.59 13.02 15.50
C VAL A 19 -14.50 12.65 14.51
N CYS A 20 -13.21 12.71 14.89
CA CYS A 20 -12.11 12.47 13.97
C CYS A 20 -11.96 10.99 13.59
N ARG A 21 -12.23 10.05 14.51
CA ARG A 21 -12.14 8.62 14.23
C ARG A 21 -13.07 8.12 13.11
N PRO A 22 -14.38 8.43 13.15
CA PRO A 22 -15.28 8.05 12.06
C PRO A 22 -14.88 8.66 10.70
N LEU A 23 -14.51 9.94 10.69
CA LEU A 23 -14.08 10.62 9.46
C LEU A 23 -12.80 10.00 8.89
N TYR A 24 -11.83 9.69 9.73
CA TYR A 24 -10.60 9.00 9.33
C TYR A 24 -10.91 7.60 8.75
N THR A 25 -11.82 6.85 9.39
CA THR A 25 -12.22 5.52 8.91
C THR A 25 -12.92 5.61 7.55
N GLU A 26 -13.82 6.57 7.36
CA GLU A 26 -14.48 6.77 6.07
C GLU A 26 -13.47 7.20 4.98
N SER A 27 -12.52 8.07 5.29
CA SER A 27 -11.44 8.43 4.36
C SER A 27 -10.63 7.20 3.94
N LEU A 28 -10.22 6.35 4.88
CA LEU A 28 -9.50 5.12 4.57
C LEU A 28 -10.31 4.17 3.70
N ILE A 29 -11.63 4.04 3.94
CA ILE A 29 -12.51 3.20 3.12
C ILE A 29 -12.53 3.72 1.68
N LEU A 30 -12.70 5.02 1.51
CA LEU A 30 -12.70 5.65 0.19
C LEU A 30 -11.34 5.48 -0.51
N ASP A 31 -10.25 5.71 0.19
CA ASP A 31 -8.89 5.54 -0.33
C ASP A 31 -8.66 4.10 -0.84
N VAL A 32 -9.05 3.09 -0.06
CA VAL A 32 -8.94 1.67 -0.47
C VAL A 32 -9.78 1.38 -1.71
N VAL A 33 -11.05 1.81 -1.70
CA VAL A 33 -11.99 1.52 -2.80
C VAL A 33 -11.58 2.24 -4.08
N ASP A 34 -11.21 3.51 -3.98
CA ASP A 34 -10.90 4.33 -5.16
C ASP A 34 -9.53 3.97 -5.75
N THR A 35 -8.52 3.70 -4.92
CA THR A 35 -7.20 3.22 -5.39
C THR A 35 -7.35 1.88 -6.11
N SER A 36 -8.10 0.94 -5.54
CA SER A 36 -8.35 -0.36 -6.19
C SER A 36 -9.12 -0.20 -7.51
N ARG A 37 -10.09 0.72 -7.57
CA ARG A 37 -10.85 1.01 -8.78
C ARG A 37 -9.97 1.58 -9.90
N ILE A 38 -8.99 2.42 -9.57
CA ILE A 38 -8.01 2.95 -10.55
C ILE A 38 -7.23 1.81 -11.18
N GLU A 39 -6.89 0.77 -10.41
CA GLU A 39 -6.20 -0.42 -10.89
C GLU A 39 -7.14 -1.47 -11.54
N GLY A 40 -8.43 -1.14 -11.69
CA GLY A 40 -9.41 -2.02 -12.32
C GLY A 40 -10.07 -3.04 -11.41
N GLU A 41 -9.80 -2.99 -10.10
CA GLU A 41 -10.37 -3.88 -9.09
C GLU A 41 -11.61 -3.23 -8.44
N ILE A 42 -12.76 -3.88 -8.54
CA ILE A 42 -14.00 -3.42 -7.93
C ILE A 42 -14.20 -4.14 -6.60
N LEU A 43 -13.92 -3.45 -5.51
CA LEU A 43 -14.09 -3.99 -4.16
C LEU A 43 -15.50 -3.72 -3.61
N ASN A 44 -16.01 -4.67 -2.82
CA ASN A 44 -17.22 -4.45 -2.05
C ASN A 44 -16.92 -3.55 -0.84
N THR A 45 -17.53 -2.37 -0.80
CA THR A 45 -17.29 -1.34 0.24
C THR A 45 -17.58 -1.84 1.65
N GLU A 46 -18.59 -2.71 1.85
CA GLU A 46 -18.93 -3.25 3.17
C GLU A 46 -17.87 -4.26 3.65
N HIS A 47 -17.25 -5.02 2.75
CA HIS A 47 -16.11 -5.87 3.11
C HIS A 47 -14.90 -5.03 3.50
N VAL A 48 -14.60 -3.95 2.76
CA VAL A 48 -13.52 -3.02 3.10
C VAL A 48 -13.77 -2.37 4.46
N ARG A 49 -14.98 -1.88 4.70
CA ARG A 49 -15.42 -1.30 5.98
C ARG A 49 -15.23 -2.27 7.14
N SER A 50 -15.71 -3.50 6.99
CA SER A 50 -15.59 -4.55 8.01
C SER A 50 -14.12 -4.89 8.30
N SER A 51 -13.28 -5.01 7.26
CA SER A 51 -11.84 -5.27 7.41
C SER A 51 -11.14 -4.15 8.17
N ILE A 52 -11.35 -2.89 7.77
CA ILE A 52 -10.77 -1.72 8.43
C ILE A 52 -11.23 -1.63 9.89
N ALA A 53 -12.54 -1.76 10.15
CA ALA A 53 -13.08 -1.70 11.50
C ALA A 53 -12.46 -2.75 12.42
N LYS A 54 -12.35 -4.00 11.95
CA LYS A 54 -11.71 -5.10 12.66
C LYS A 54 -10.23 -4.80 13.00
N LYS A 55 -9.47 -4.30 12.02
CA LYS A 55 -8.04 -4.02 12.20
C LYS A 55 -7.76 -2.80 13.09
N LEU A 56 -8.65 -1.82 13.08
CA LEU A 56 -8.59 -0.64 13.97
C LEU A 56 -9.19 -0.90 15.36
N GLY A 57 -9.74 -2.09 15.63
CA GLY A 57 -10.38 -2.42 16.89
C GLY A 57 -11.64 -1.57 17.17
N LEU A 58 -12.37 -1.20 16.12
CA LEU A 58 -13.60 -0.44 16.24
C LEU A 58 -14.76 -1.39 16.58
N GLU A 59 -15.66 -0.95 17.48
CA GLU A 59 -16.91 -1.66 17.71
C GLU A 59 -17.78 -1.56 16.45
N HIS A 60 -18.05 -2.68 15.83
CA HIS A 60 -18.96 -2.77 14.70
C HIS A 60 -20.06 -3.78 15.05
N SER A 61 -21.32 -3.39 14.82
CA SER A 61 -22.47 -4.23 15.15
C SER A 61 -22.52 -5.56 14.40
N GLU A 62 -21.88 -5.61 13.21
CA GLU A 62 -21.84 -6.80 12.36
C GLU A 62 -20.50 -6.88 11.62
N PHE A 63 -19.58 -7.72 12.12
CA PHE A 63 -18.41 -8.12 11.35
C PHE A 63 -18.82 -9.16 10.32
N ILE A 64 -18.79 -8.79 9.04
CA ILE A 64 -18.96 -9.75 7.96
C ILE A 64 -17.62 -10.44 7.66
N GLN A 65 -17.69 -11.67 7.22
CA GLN A 65 -16.50 -12.40 6.78
C GLN A 65 -15.94 -11.75 5.50
N THR A 66 -14.72 -11.24 5.58
CA THR A 66 -14.06 -10.57 4.48
C THR A 66 -13.22 -11.55 3.66
N PRO A 67 -13.20 -11.43 2.32
CA PRO A 67 -12.26 -12.15 1.48
C PRO A 67 -10.81 -11.80 1.81
N ARG A 68 -9.91 -12.78 1.78
CA ARG A 68 -8.49 -12.61 2.15
C ARG A 68 -7.76 -11.54 1.34
N HIS A 69 -8.10 -11.38 0.05
CA HIS A 69 -7.49 -10.35 -0.80
C HIS A 69 -7.85 -8.94 -0.32
N ILE A 70 -9.08 -8.70 0.17
CA ILE A 70 -9.48 -7.41 0.74
C ILE A 70 -8.72 -7.15 2.05
N ASP A 71 -8.61 -8.15 2.92
CA ASP A 71 -7.83 -8.03 4.15
C ASP A 71 -6.37 -7.70 3.85
N GLY A 72 -5.79 -8.29 2.79
CA GLY A 72 -4.43 -8.01 2.34
C GLY A 72 -4.24 -6.58 1.83
N ILE A 73 -5.17 -6.08 1.00
CA ILE A 73 -5.13 -4.68 0.52
C ILE A 73 -5.22 -3.70 1.70
N VAL A 74 -6.15 -3.95 2.63
CA VAL A 74 -6.31 -3.11 3.83
C VAL A 74 -5.05 -3.14 4.70
N ASP A 75 -4.38 -4.30 4.86
CA ASP A 75 -3.11 -4.40 5.59
C ASP A 75 -2.02 -3.51 4.99
N VAL A 76 -1.87 -3.55 3.67
CA VAL A 76 -0.86 -2.74 2.96
C VAL A 76 -1.14 -1.25 3.14
N ILE A 77 -2.39 -0.81 2.93
CA ILE A 77 -2.75 0.61 3.03
C ILE A 77 -2.60 1.10 4.47
N LEU A 78 -3.04 0.33 5.47
CA LEU A 78 -2.86 0.70 6.87
C LEU A 78 -1.37 0.79 7.26
N ASP A 79 -0.54 -0.18 6.85
CA ASP A 79 0.88 -0.10 7.13
C ASP A 79 1.55 1.07 6.41
N ALA A 80 1.21 1.31 5.14
CA ALA A 80 1.78 2.42 4.37
C ALA A 80 1.40 3.79 4.95
N THR A 81 0.15 3.97 5.41
CA THR A 81 -0.35 5.25 5.92
C THR A 81 -0.04 5.50 7.39
N GLN A 82 -0.10 4.48 8.24
CA GLN A 82 0.16 4.62 9.69
C GLN A 82 1.65 4.53 10.05
N ASN A 83 2.43 3.85 9.23
CA ASN A 83 3.86 3.64 9.42
C ASN A 83 4.71 4.33 8.33
N PHE A 84 4.22 5.44 7.76
CA PHE A 84 4.89 6.15 6.66
C PHE A 84 6.28 6.68 7.04
N GLU A 85 6.53 6.98 8.32
CA GLU A 85 7.83 7.42 8.82
C GLU A 85 8.86 6.28 8.94
N ARG A 86 8.42 5.03 8.88
CA ARG A 86 9.33 3.89 8.96
C ARG A 86 10.05 3.69 7.64
N THR A 87 11.33 3.39 7.73
CA THR A 87 12.17 3.01 6.58
C THR A 87 11.48 1.92 5.76
N LEU A 88 11.42 2.11 4.46
CA LEU A 88 10.97 1.07 3.53
C LEU A 88 12.10 0.08 3.33
N THR A 89 11.94 -1.14 3.84
CA THR A 89 12.93 -2.21 3.68
C THR A 89 12.46 -3.26 2.67
N LYS A 90 13.39 -4.06 2.20
CA LYS A 90 13.08 -5.20 1.33
C LYS A 90 12.03 -6.13 1.95
N GLU A 91 12.20 -6.46 3.23
CA GLU A 91 11.29 -7.35 3.96
C GLU A 91 9.89 -6.75 4.06
N ARG A 92 9.79 -5.44 4.30
CA ARG A 92 8.51 -4.72 4.36
C ARG A 92 7.82 -4.73 3.00
N LEU A 93 8.56 -4.44 1.92
CA LEU A 93 8.04 -4.45 0.56
C LEU A 93 7.56 -5.86 0.14
N LEU A 94 8.37 -6.89 0.40
CA LEU A 94 8.00 -8.28 0.12
C LEU A 94 6.85 -8.76 1.01
N GLY A 95 6.74 -8.24 2.25
CA GLY A 95 5.59 -8.45 3.13
C GLY A 95 4.30 -7.88 2.54
N TRP A 96 4.34 -6.69 1.97
CA TRP A 96 3.19 -6.11 1.24
C TRP A 96 2.78 -6.98 0.05
N HIS A 97 3.76 -7.41 -0.74
CA HIS A 97 3.50 -8.32 -1.86
C HIS A 97 2.86 -9.64 -1.38
N HIS A 98 3.33 -10.21 -0.27
CA HIS A 98 2.70 -11.38 0.34
C HIS A 98 1.24 -11.12 0.74
N SER A 99 0.96 -9.98 1.36
CA SER A 99 -0.40 -9.62 1.79
C SER A 99 -1.36 -9.50 0.61
N LEU A 100 -0.91 -8.94 -0.52
CA LEU A 100 -1.72 -8.79 -1.72
C LEU A 100 -1.98 -10.13 -2.44
N PHE A 101 -1.01 -11.02 -2.46
CA PHE A 101 -1.03 -12.24 -3.28
C PHE A 101 -0.94 -13.53 -2.46
N GLN A 102 -1.65 -13.61 -1.34
CA GLN A 102 -1.65 -14.77 -0.43
C GLN A 102 -2.03 -16.09 -1.11
N SER A 103 -2.79 -16.05 -2.20
CA SER A 103 -3.18 -17.22 -2.97
C SER A 103 -2.05 -17.81 -3.83
N GLY A 104 -0.97 -17.04 -4.08
CA GLY A 104 0.05 -17.40 -5.05
C GLY A 104 -0.35 -17.14 -6.50
N TYR A 105 -1.46 -16.43 -6.72
CA TYR A 105 -1.98 -16.14 -8.05
C TYR A 105 -2.37 -14.66 -8.21
N SER A 106 -2.21 -14.16 -9.43
CA SER A 106 -2.83 -12.93 -9.92
C SER A 106 -3.82 -13.34 -11.04
N GLY A 107 -5.11 -13.29 -10.73
CA GLY A 107 -6.12 -13.93 -11.57
C GLY A 107 -5.86 -15.44 -11.73
N TYR A 108 -5.56 -15.89 -12.95
CA TYR A 108 -5.23 -17.28 -13.24
C TYR A 108 -3.73 -17.55 -13.38
N THR A 109 -2.90 -16.52 -13.25
CA THR A 109 -1.45 -16.63 -13.45
C THR A 109 -0.76 -16.88 -12.11
N PRO A 110 0.03 -17.97 -11.95
CA PRO A 110 0.85 -18.16 -10.76
C PRO A 110 1.96 -17.11 -10.71
N ILE A 111 2.24 -16.63 -9.51
CA ILE A 111 3.26 -15.61 -9.27
C ILE A 111 4.21 -16.01 -8.14
N ASP A 112 5.42 -15.48 -8.19
CA ASP A 112 6.44 -15.65 -7.16
C ASP A 112 6.13 -14.72 -5.97
N VAL A 113 5.44 -15.24 -4.93
CA VAL A 113 5.00 -14.44 -3.77
C VAL A 113 6.16 -14.13 -2.84
N ALA A 114 6.25 -12.88 -2.39
CA ALA A 114 7.25 -12.39 -1.44
C ALA A 114 8.71 -12.62 -1.88
N GLN A 115 8.95 -12.64 -3.18
CA GLN A 115 10.29 -12.75 -3.76
C GLN A 115 10.37 -11.98 -5.09
N TYR A 116 11.57 -11.67 -5.51
CA TYR A 116 11.78 -11.09 -6.83
C TYR A 116 11.54 -12.14 -7.92
N ARG A 117 11.03 -11.70 -9.07
CA ARG A 117 10.81 -12.56 -10.24
C ARG A 117 12.09 -13.25 -10.68
N THR A 118 11.96 -14.46 -11.17
CA THR A 118 13.05 -15.26 -11.74
C THR A 118 13.07 -15.25 -13.26
N GLY A 119 11.96 -14.85 -13.90
CA GLY A 119 11.81 -14.77 -15.35
C GLY A 119 11.96 -13.36 -15.91
N GLY A 120 12.11 -13.27 -17.23
CA GLY A 120 12.05 -12.00 -17.96
C GLY A 120 10.63 -11.43 -17.97
N MET A 121 10.50 -10.11 -18.04
CA MET A 121 9.23 -9.40 -18.12
C MET A 121 9.28 -8.33 -19.21
N LYS A 122 8.17 -8.17 -19.91
CA LYS A 122 8.01 -7.13 -20.94
C LYS A 122 6.57 -6.66 -21.02
N VAL A 123 6.41 -5.38 -21.32
CA VAL A 123 5.09 -4.80 -21.60
C VAL A 123 4.85 -4.90 -23.11
N ILE A 124 3.77 -5.56 -23.47
CA ILE A 124 3.41 -5.79 -24.87
C ILE A 124 1.96 -5.36 -25.13
N SER A 125 1.66 -5.00 -26.37
CA SER A 125 0.29 -4.84 -26.87
C SER A 125 0.13 -5.52 -28.21
N GLY A 126 -1.10 -5.73 -28.66
CA GLY A 126 -1.43 -6.40 -29.92
C GLY A 126 -1.90 -7.83 -29.73
N ASN A 127 -2.27 -8.47 -30.85
CA ASN A 127 -2.76 -9.85 -30.87
C ASN A 127 -1.58 -10.81 -30.93
N PHE A 128 -1.81 -12.05 -30.53
CA PHE A 128 -0.82 -13.13 -30.58
C PHE A 128 -0.19 -13.24 -31.99
N GLY A 129 1.16 -13.22 -32.04
CA GLY A 129 1.93 -13.22 -33.30
C GLY A 129 2.08 -11.87 -33.99
N LYS A 130 1.52 -10.78 -33.41
CA LYS A 130 1.67 -9.39 -33.86
C LYS A 130 1.89 -8.44 -32.68
N GLU A 131 2.61 -8.93 -31.68
CA GLU A 131 2.87 -8.16 -30.46
C GLU A 131 3.83 -7.01 -30.75
N LYS A 132 3.50 -5.82 -30.22
CA LYS A 132 4.40 -4.69 -30.14
C LYS A 132 4.97 -4.61 -28.71
N ILE A 133 6.29 -4.71 -28.61
CA ILE A 133 6.99 -4.54 -27.33
C ILE A 133 7.11 -3.04 -27.06
N HIS A 134 6.62 -2.59 -25.90
CA HIS A 134 6.71 -1.20 -25.44
C HIS A 134 7.86 -1.01 -24.45
N PHE A 135 8.10 -2.00 -23.59
CA PHE A 135 9.12 -1.96 -22.57
C PHE A 135 9.65 -3.37 -22.28
N ILE A 136 10.94 -3.46 -22.02
CA ILE A 136 11.60 -4.68 -21.54
C ILE A 136 12.18 -4.37 -20.17
N ALA A 137 11.68 -5.04 -19.15
CA ALA A 137 12.17 -4.87 -17.78
C ALA A 137 13.63 -5.37 -17.66
N PRO A 138 14.38 -4.90 -16.66
CA PRO A 138 15.72 -5.42 -16.36
C PRO A 138 15.75 -6.95 -16.28
N ALA A 139 16.86 -7.57 -16.60
CA ALA A 139 17.02 -9.01 -16.44
C ALA A 139 16.82 -9.43 -14.97
N ALA A 140 16.28 -10.63 -14.74
CA ALA A 140 15.89 -11.06 -13.40
C ALA A 140 17.05 -11.04 -12.38
N ASP A 141 18.26 -11.35 -12.82
CA ASP A 141 19.50 -11.30 -12.02
C ASP A 141 19.90 -9.87 -11.59
N LYS A 142 19.42 -8.84 -12.29
CA LYS A 142 19.65 -7.42 -11.95
C LYS A 142 18.60 -6.85 -11.02
N VAL A 143 17.42 -7.47 -10.90
CA VAL A 143 16.32 -6.96 -10.09
C VAL A 143 16.74 -6.71 -8.63
N PRO A 144 17.48 -7.59 -7.94
CA PRO A 144 17.90 -7.31 -6.58
C PRO A 144 18.70 -6.00 -6.44
N LEU A 145 19.65 -5.75 -7.36
CA LEU A 145 20.47 -4.54 -7.35
C LEU A 145 19.65 -3.27 -7.65
N GLU A 146 18.73 -3.34 -8.61
CA GLU A 146 17.82 -2.23 -8.92
C GLU A 146 16.91 -1.92 -7.73
N MET A 147 16.42 -2.94 -7.04
CA MET A 147 15.59 -2.76 -5.86
C MET A 147 16.37 -2.21 -4.66
N ASP A 148 17.62 -2.61 -4.48
CA ASP A 148 18.48 -2.01 -3.44
C ASP A 148 18.72 -0.52 -3.74
N SER A 149 18.96 -0.15 -5.00
CA SER A 149 19.10 1.26 -5.43
C SER A 149 17.80 2.04 -5.22
N PHE A 150 16.64 1.45 -5.53
CA PHE A 150 15.34 2.05 -5.27
C PHE A 150 15.11 2.30 -3.78
N LEU A 151 15.40 1.30 -2.94
CA LEU A 151 15.22 1.40 -1.49
C LEU A 151 16.17 2.45 -0.87
N GLU A 152 17.40 2.53 -1.37
CA GLU A 152 18.34 3.58 -0.97
C GLU A 152 17.81 4.97 -1.34
N TRP A 153 17.35 5.14 -2.58
CA TRP A 153 16.80 6.41 -3.06
C TRP A 153 15.54 6.82 -2.27
N ILE A 154 14.53 5.96 -2.15
CA ILE A 154 13.25 6.32 -1.52
C ILE A 154 13.42 6.72 -0.05
N ASN A 155 14.38 6.11 0.66
CA ASN A 155 14.63 6.40 2.07
C ASN A 155 15.54 7.63 2.29
N ASN A 156 16.43 7.95 1.37
CA ASN A 156 17.46 8.97 1.55
C ASN A 156 17.25 10.23 0.69
N ASP A 157 16.37 10.15 -0.32
CA ASP A 157 16.10 11.30 -1.18
C ASP A 157 15.45 12.44 -0.41
N GLN A 158 15.98 13.65 -0.62
CA GLN A 158 15.50 14.88 -0.03
C GLN A 158 14.59 15.67 -0.98
N GLU A 159 13.92 15.00 -1.92
CA GLU A 159 12.94 15.66 -2.77
C GLU A 159 11.84 16.29 -1.91
N HIS A 160 11.68 17.59 -2.05
CA HIS A 160 10.73 18.37 -1.27
C HIS A 160 9.31 18.26 -1.80
N ASP A 161 9.13 17.92 -3.09
CA ASP A 161 7.81 17.66 -3.69
C ASP A 161 7.47 16.17 -3.55
N LEU A 162 6.63 15.88 -2.56
CA LEU A 162 6.20 14.51 -2.26
C LEU A 162 5.38 13.88 -3.40
N VAL A 163 4.67 14.68 -4.19
CA VAL A 163 3.91 14.19 -5.36
C VAL A 163 4.89 13.76 -6.44
N LEU A 164 5.92 14.55 -6.71
CA LEU A 164 6.97 14.20 -7.65
C LEU A 164 7.71 12.95 -7.20
N LYS A 165 8.05 12.85 -5.92
CA LYS A 165 8.68 11.65 -5.34
C LYS A 165 7.82 10.40 -5.53
N ALA A 166 6.51 10.50 -5.29
CA ALA A 166 5.58 9.39 -5.50
C ALA A 166 5.49 8.98 -6.97
N LEU A 167 5.48 9.93 -7.90
CA LEU A 167 5.50 9.66 -9.34
C LEU A 167 6.78 8.93 -9.77
N ILE A 168 7.95 9.41 -9.32
CA ILE A 168 9.23 8.75 -9.62
C ILE A 168 9.26 7.33 -9.06
N ALA A 169 8.80 7.14 -7.81
CA ALA A 169 8.69 5.83 -7.20
C ALA A 169 7.80 4.88 -8.02
N HIS A 170 6.65 5.36 -8.48
CA HIS A 170 5.72 4.59 -9.30
C HIS A 170 6.34 4.18 -10.66
N PHE A 171 7.11 5.07 -11.28
CA PHE A 171 7.80 4.75 -12.54
C PHE A 171 8.99 3.81 -12.38
N TRP A 172 9.64 3.83 -11.24
CA TRP A 172 10.79 2.97 -10.96
C TRP A 172 10.36 1.55 -10.65
N PHE A 173 9.30 1.42 -9.85
CA PHE A 173 8.75 0.13 -9.42
C PHE A 173 7.88 -0.54 -10.49
#